data_7af010df155e9f61516ef49d84a89785
#
_entry.id   7af010df155e9f61516ef49d84a89785
#
_cell.length_a   1.000
_cell.length_b   1.000
_cell.length_c   1.000
_cell.angle_alpha   90.00
_cell.angle_beta   90.00
_cell.angle_gamma   90.00
#
_symmetry.space_group_name_H-M   'P 1'
#
loop_
_entity.id
_entity.type
_entity.pdbx_description
1 polymer ?
#
loop_
_entity_poly.entity_id
_entity_poly.type
_entity_poly.pdbx_seq_one_letter_code
_entity_poly.pdbx_strand_id
1 'polypeptide(L)'
;MTTTDETGSTGSTVLEEAVTSTDPTVLAKVWGFGGMTSVLLGAVAGLLIGFERLDLTSADLLGSADEVFQFWSAHRVALVLLGVLPALMTLATTVVPRQCGANTLVFPRAAALACWTWLVGAVLTVVGFLADGGLGTPGTGGQRQATALTLMGLLLAIAGLLLATVCVVTTIVSGRSTGTGLRDLPFTSWTTLVSATIWGSMLPVLAANIVLAYVDLQGRPAVRFGAEDAIWEQLSWMFTHPAVYVLALPVLGITLDVFSATTGITQANRDV
;
A
#
# COMPACT_ATOMS: atom_id res chain seq x y z
N MET A 1 13.83 -9.24 -51.48
CA MET A 1 12.51 -8.83 -50.93
C MET A 1 12.45 -9.37 -49.52
N THR A 2 13.01 -8.62 -48.60
CA THR A 2 13.15 -8.96 -47.18
C THR A 2 12.11 -8.16 -46.38
N THR A 3 11.04 -8.82 -45.98
CA THR A 3 10.05 -8.29 -45.05
C THR A 3 10.64 -8.42 -43.65
N THR A 4 11.12 -7.32 -43.11
CA THR A 4 11.53 -7.20 -41.72
C THR A 4 10.29 -7.19 -40.82
N ASP A 5 10.31 -8.12 -39.86
CA ASP A 5 9.32 -8.33 -38.82
C ASP A 5 9.37 -7.11 -37.83
N GLU A 6 8.50 -6.14 -38.02
CA GLU A 6 8.41 -4.93 -37.15
C GLU A 6 7.53 -5.11 -35.89
N THR A 7 6.98 -6.30 -35.65
CA THR A 7 6.00 -6.51 -34.57
C THR A 7 6.60 -6.84 -33.19
N GLY A 8 7.90 -7.15 -33.11
CA GLY A 8 8.59 -7.49 -31.86
C GLY A 8 9.15 -6.30 -31.08
N SER A 9 9.32 -5.14 -31.72
CA SER A 9 10.04 -3.99 -31.16
C SER A 9 9.17 -3.03 -30.32
N THR A 10 7.87 -2.95 -30.58
CA THR A 10 6.99 -1.97 -29.95
C THR A 10 6.61 -2.30 -28.50
N GLY A 11 6.50 -3.58 -28.15
CA GLY A 11 6.11 -3.98 -26.79
C GLY A 11 7.24 -3.83 -25.76
N SER A 12 8.48 -4.12 -26.14
CA SER A 12 9.64 -3.96 -25.26
C SER A 12 9.97 -2.50 -24.97
N THR A 13 9.81 -1.62 -25.93
CA THR A 13 10.05 -0.19 -25.76
C THR A 13 9.03 0.49 -24.88
N VAL A 14 7.75 0.12 -24.94
CA VAL A 14 6.68 0.68 -24.08
C VAL A 14 6.87 0.26 -22.62
N LEU A 15 7.23 -0.99 -22.36
CA LEU A 15 7.50 -1.46 -21.00
C LEU A 15 8.77 -0.83 -20.42
N GLU A 16 9.83 -0.74 -21.19
CA GLU A 16 11.08 -0.11 -20.78
C GLU A 16 10.85 1.38 -20.46
N GLU A 17 10.13 2.09 -21.31
CA GLU A 17 9.76 3.49 -21.09
C GLU A 17 8.90 3.67 -19.85
N ALA A 18 7.93 2.78 -19.62
CA ALA A 18 7.08 2.84 -18.41
C ALA A 18 7.89 2.58 -17.13
N VAL A 19 8.79 1.57 -17.14
CA VAL A 19 9.59 1.20 -15.95
C VAL A 19 10.64 2.27 -15.62
N THR A 20 11.19 2.93 -16.61
CA THR A 20 12.20 3.98 -16.41
C THR A 20 11.58 5.36 -16.21
N SER A 21 10.25 5.50 -16.39
CA SER A 21 9.56 6.78 -16.30
C SER A 21 9.57 7.33 -14.87
N THR A 22 9.84 8.62 -14.77
CA THR A 22 9.68 9.43 -13.54
C THR A 22 8.48 10.36 -13.62
N ASP A 23 7.65 10.23 -14.66
CA ASP A 23 6.43 11.02 -14.86
C ASP A 23 5.41 10.70 -13.74
N PRO A 24 4.97 11.71 -12.96
CA PRO A 24 3.95 11.52 -11.93
C PRO A 24 2.67 10.85 -12.45
N THR A 25 2.31 11.09 -13.71
CA THR A 25 1.10 10.52 -14.30
C THR A 25 1.24 9.00 -14.53
N VAL A 26 2.42 8.55 -14.95
CA VAL A 26 2.72 7.12 -15.14
C VAL A 26 2.73 6.43 -13.77
N LEU A 27 3.45 7.00 -12.80
CA LEU A 27 3.53 6.45 -11.45
C LEU A 27 2.15 6.40 -10.77
N ALA A 28 1.33 7.44 -10.94
CA ALA A 28 -0.03 7.47 -10.41
C ALA A 28 -0.92 6.38 -11.02
N LYS A 29 -0.76 6.07 -12.30
CA LYS A 29 -1.47 4.94 -12.93
C LYS A 29 -1.04 3.61 -12.31
N VAL A 30 0.25 3.39 -12.09
CA VAL A 30 0.75 2.16 -11.47
C VAL A 30 0.20 2.01 -10.04
N TRP A 31 0.28 3.06 -9.22
CA TRP A 31 -0.29 3.09 -7.88
C TRP A 31 -1.81 2.82 -7.92
N GLY A 32 -2.53 3.51 -8.81
CA GLY A 32 -3.98 3.42 -8.92
C GLY A 32 -4.47 2.05 -9.40
N PHE A 33 -3.91 1.53 -10.49
CA PHE A 33 -4.30 0.23 -11.03
C PHE A 33 -3.91 -0.92 -10.08
N GLY A 34 -2.68 -0.90 -9.55
CA GLY A 34 -2.24 -1.91 -8.60
C GLY A 34 -3.06 -1.88 -7.32
N GLY A 35 -3.30 -0.69 -6.76
CA GLY A 35 -4.15 -0.51 -5.59
C GLY A 35 -5.59 -0.97 -5.82
N MET A 36 -6.21 -0.59 -6.94
CA MET A 36 -7.57 -1.01 -7.28
C MET A 36 -7.68 -2.52 -7.48
N THR A 37 -6.71 -3.14 -8.15
CA THR A 37 -6.65 -4.59 -8.30
C THR A 37 -6.59 -5.27 -6.93
N SER A 38 -5.77 -4.75 -6.01
CA SER A 38 -5.68 -5.28 -4.64
C SER A 38 -6.98 -5.10 -3.86
N VAL A 39 -7.70 -3.97 -4.03
CA VAL A 39 -9.03 -3.76 -3.44
C VAL A 39 -10.03 -4.79 -3.97
N LEU A 40 -10.02 -5.06 -5.27
CA LEU A 40 -10.92 -6.06 -5.88
C LEU A 40 -10.60 -7.47 -5.35
N LEU A 41 -9.33 -7.85 -5.27
CA LEU A 41 -8.92 -9.15 -4.69
C LEU A 41 -9.35 -9.24 -3.21
N GLY A 42 -9.14 -8.18 -2.44
CA GLY A 42 -9.60 -8.10 -1.06
C GLY A 42 -11.11 -8.21 -0.95
N ALA A 43 -11.85 -7.53 -1.81
CA ALA A 43 -13.32 -7.59 -1.83
C ALA A 43 -13.83 -9.01 -2.14
N VAL A 44 -13.21 -9.71 -3.11
CA VAL A 44 -13.53 -11.10 -3.42
C VAL A 44 -13.27 -12.01 -2.21
N ALA A 45 -12.12 -11.87 -1.55
CA ALA A 45 -11.83 -12.61 -0.32
C ALA A 45 -12.87 -12.34 0.78
N GLY A 46 -13.25 -11.07 0.98
CA GLY A 46 -14.30 -10.68 1.92
C GLY A 46 -15.68 -11.25 1.57
N LEU A 47 -16.00 -11.32 0.28
CA LEU A 47 -17.25 -11.92 -0.20
C LEU A 47 -17.29 -13.43 0.12
N LEU A 48 -16.21 -14.16 -0.14
CA LEU A 48 -16.10 -15.59 0.17
C LEU A 48 -16.29 -15.85 1.68
N ILE A 49 -15.61 -15.06 2.52
CA ILE A 49 -15.80 -15.13 3.99
C ILE A 49 -17.25 -14.82 4.38
N GLY A 50 -17.87 -13.85 3.72
CA GLY A 50 -19.28 -13.51 3.96
C GLY A 50 -20.23 -14.65 3.64
N PHE A 51 -20.04 -15.32 2.52
CA PHE A 51 -20.85 -16.50 2.14
C PHE A 51 -20.66 -17.66 3.10
N GLU A 52 -19.40 -17.93 3.51
CA GLU A 52 -19.10 -18.97 4.49
C GLU A 52 -19.87 -18.75 5.81
N ARG A 53 -19.91 -17.50 6.28
CA ARG A 53 -20.61 -17.15 7.51
C ARG A 53 -22.13 -17.20 7.45
N LEU A 54 -22.71 -17.19 6.24
CA LEU A 54 -24.16 -17.24 6.09
C LEU A 54 -24.73 -18.65 6.21
N ASP A 55 -23.88 -19.68 6.17
CA ASP A 55 -24.27 -21.10 6.29
C ASP A 55 -25.49 -21.47 5.43
N LEU A 56 -25.59 -20.88 4.23
CA LEU A 56 -26.71 -21.03 3.33
C LEU A 56 -26.77 -22.39 2.63
N THR A 57 -25.65 -23.08 2.63
CA THR A 57 -25.50 -24.41 2.03
C THR A 57 -24.70 -25.27 2.99
N SER A 58 -25.09 -26.53 3.16
CA SER A 58 -24.31 -27.51 3.93
C SER A 58 -22.96 -27.86 3.31
N ALA A 59 -22.47 -27.08 2.38
CA ALA A 59 -21.18 -27.21 1.73
C ALA A 59 -20.25 -26.07 2.20
N ASP A 60 -19.26 -26.42 2.97
CA ASP A 60 -18.16 -25.52 3.37
C ASP A 60 -17.40 -25.11 2.10
N LEU A 61 -17.45 -23.82 1.75
CA LEU A 61 -16.69 -23.27 0.61
C LEU A 61 -15.19 -23.19 0.94
N LEU A 62 -14.88 -22.93 2.19
CA LEU A 62 -13.52 -22.76 2.70
C LEU A 62 -13.20 -23.88 3.70
N GLY A 63 -13.28 -25.10 3.32
CA GLY A 63 -12.95 -26.38 3.96
C GLY A 63 -12.50 -26.46 5.43
N SER A 64 -11.87 -25.39 5.99
CA SER A 64 -11.36 -25.38 7.35
C SER A 64 -11.34 -23.98 7.98
N ALA A 65 -11.32 -23.92 9.31
CA ALA A 65 -11.17 -22.67 10.05
C ALA A 65 -9.85 -21.92 9.71
N ASP A 66 -8.80 -22.65 9.39
CA ASP A 66 -7.50 -22.08 9.01
C ASP A 66 -7.59 -21.41 7.64
N GLU A 67 -8.31 -21.99 6.69
CA GLU A 67 -8.56 -21.35 5.38
C GLU A 67 -9.39 -20.08 5.52
N VAL A 68 -10.45 -20.09 6.32
CA VAL A 68 -11.23 -18.88 6.63
C VAL A 68 -10.34 -17.78 7.21
N PHE A 69 -9.46 -18.13 8.12
CA PHE A 69 -8.53 -17.19 8.73
C PHE A 69 -7.51 -16.66 7.73
N GLN A 70 -7.01 -17.51 6.81
CA GLN A 70 -6.11 -17.12 5.74
C GLN A 70 -6.77 -16.10 4.81
N PHE A 71 -7.99 -16.37 4.34
CA PHE A 71 -8.75 -15.42 3.52
C PHE A 71 -9.04 -14.11 4.27
N TRP A 72 -9.33 -14.18 5.56
CA TRP A 72 -9.57 -13.00 6.38
C TRP A 72 -8.32 -12.12 6.55
N SER A 73 -7.17 -12.69 6.79
CA SER A 73 -5.91 -11.95 6.87
C SER A 73 -5.52 -11.37 5.50
N ALA A 74 -5.68 -12.13 4.42
CA ALA A 74 -5.46 -11.69 3.05
C ALA A 74 -6.38 -10.52 2.67
N HIS A 75 -7.67 -10.61 3.00
CA HIS A 75 -8.65 -9.53 2.81
C HIS A 75 -8.18 -8.22 3.44
N ARG A 76 -7.73 -8.24 4.68
CA ARG A 76 -7.27 -7.04 5.39
C ARG A 76 -6.00 -6.45 4.81
N VAL A 77 -5.02 -7.29 4.50
CA VAL A 77 -3.77 -6.88 3.86
C VAL A 77 -4.05 -6.27 2.48
N ALA A 78 -4.86 -6.95 1.68
CA ALA A 78 -5.20 -6.49 0.33
C ALA A 78 -5.94 -5.15 0.35
N LEU A 79 -6.90 -4.95 1.25
CA LEU A 79 -7.66 -3.70 1.32
C LEU A 79 -6.81 -2.54 1.83
N VAL A 80 -6.07 -2.70 2.92
CA VAL A 80 -5.40 -1.57 3.59
C VAL A 80 -4.03 -1.31 2.97
N LEU A 81 -3.12 -2.28 3.07
CA LEU A 81 -1.71 -2.08 2.74
C LEU A 81 -1.44 -2.10 1.24
N LEU A 82 -2.11 -2.98 0.51
CA LEU A 82 -1.93 -3.13 -0.93
C LEU A 82 -3.01 -2.40 -1.76
N GLY A 83 -4.07 -1.91 -1.15
CA GLY A 83 -5.21 -1.31 -1.83
C GLY A 83 -5.37 0.19 -1.57
N VAL A 84 -6.04 0.54 -0.47
CA VAL A 84 -6.44 1.93 -0.21
C VAL A 84 -5.25 2.85 -0.03
N LEU A 85 -4.18 2.40 0.61
CA LEU A 85 -3.00 3.22 0.79
C LEU A 85 -2.29 3.58 -0.53
N PRO A 86 -2.03 2.64 -1.45
CA PRO A 86 -1.55 2.98 -2.79
C PRO A 86 -2.52 3.85 -3.60
N ALA A 87 -3.83 3.67 -3.42
CA ALA A 87 -4.81 4.57 -4.02
C ALA A 87 -4.64 6.02 -3.52
N LEU A 88 -4.34 6.23 -2.22
CA LEU A 88 -3.97 7.55 -1.70
C LEU A 88 -2.64 8.04 -2.25
N MET A 89 -1.66 7.15 -2.49
CA MET A 89 -0.39 7.52 -3.15
C MET A 89 -0.61 8.01 -4.60
N THR A 90 -1.64 7.53 -5.29
CA THR A 90 -2.04 8.07 -6.60
C THR A 90 -2.32 9.58 -6.52
N LEU A 91 -3.10 9.99 -5.53
CA LEU A 91 -3.42 11.39 -5.28
C LEU A 91 -2.20 12.17 -4.75
N ALA A 92 -1.46 11.61 -3.83
CA ALA A 92 -0.27 12.23 -3.28
C ALA A 92 0.80 12.48 -4.35
N THR A 93 0.93 11.61 -5.35
CA THR A 93 1.89 11.75 -6.44
C THR A 93 1.48 12.83 -7.44
N THR A 94 0.18 13.06 -7.65
CA THR A 94 -0.33 13.97 -8.68
C THR A 94 -0.82 15.30 -8.12
N VAL A 95 -1.55 15.30 -7.01
CA VAL A 95 -2.21 16.48 -6.46
C VAL A 95 -1.27 17.27 -5.56
N VAL A 96 -0.57 16.60 -4.65
CA VAL A 96 0.30 17.26 -3.66
C VAL A 96 1.39 18.12 -4.29
N PRO A 97 2.17 17.67 -5.30
CA PRO A 97 3.17 18.53 -5.93
C PRO A 97 2.56 19.81 -6.51
N ARG A 98 1.43 19.68 -7.20
CA ARG A 98 0.73 20.83 -7.82
C ARG A 98 0.24 21.82 -6.76
N GLN A 99 -0.29 21.34 -5.64
CA GLN A 99 -0.69 22.17 -4.51
C GLN A 99 0.50 22.87 -3.83
N CYS A 100 1.68 22.26 -3.89
CA CYS A 100 2.94 22.87 -3.44
C CYS A 100 3.56 23.82 -4.47
N GLY A 101 2.99 23.94 -5.67
CA GLY A 101 3.56 24.72 -6.77
C GLY A 101 4.72 24.05 -7.49
N ALA A 102 4.85 22.72 -7.36
CA ALA A 102 5.84 21.89 -8.03
C ALA A 102 5.19 21.01 -9.11
N ASN A 103 5.95 20.66 -10.14
CA ASN A 103 5.46 19.80 -11.21
C ASN A 103 5.59 18.31 -10.87
N THR A 104 6.54 17.95 -10.00
CA THR A 104 6.86 16.57 -9.61
C THR A 104 7.20 16.49 -8.13
N LEU A 105 7.27 15.28 -7.58
CA LEU A 105 7.86 15.05 -6.27
C LEU A 105 9.36 15.44 -6.26
N VAL A 106 9.87 15.87 -5.13
CA VAL A 106 11.27 16.37 -4.97
C VAL A 106 12.29 15.32 -5.42
N PHE A 107 12.04 14.03 -5.21
CA PHE A 107 12.91 12.94 -5.62
C PHE A 107 12.22 12.04 -6.66
N PRO A 108 12.13 12.44 -7.95
CA PRO A 108 11.33 11.71 -8.93
C PRO A 108 11.80 10.26 -9.17
N ARG A 109 13.12 10.04 -9.18
CA ARG A 109 13.70 8.70 -9.33
C ARG A 109 13.43 7.80 -8.12
N ALA A 110 13.50 8.36 -6.90
CA ALA A 110 13.16 7.63 -5.68
C ALA A 110 11.66 7.30 -5.63
N ALA A 111 10.80 8.20 -6.09
CA ALA A 111 9.37 7.97 -6.21
C ALA A 111 9.04 6.84 -7.21
N ALA A 112 9.75 6.78 -8.34
CA ALA A 112 9.64 5.69 -9.29
C ALA A 112 10.10 4.36 -8.66
N LEU A 113 11.27 4.34 -8.03
CA LEU A 113 11.76 3.16 -7.31
C LEU A 113 10.76 2.70 -6.24
N ALA A 114 10.21 3.63 -5.46
CA ALA A 114 9.20 3.33 -4.43
C ALA A 114 7.97 2.62 -5.01
N CYS A 115 7.45 3.14 -6.12
CA CYS A 115 6.28 2.60 -6.81
C CYS A 115 6.52 1.16 -7.29
N TRP A 116 7.63 0.92 -7.97
CA TRP A 116 7.97 -0.40 -8.49
C TRP A 116 8.32 -1.40 -7.38
N THR A 117 9.03 -0.96 -6.34
CA THR A 117 9.33 -1.78 -5.16
C THR A 117 8.04 -2.23 -4.47
N TRP A 118 7.09 -1.31 -4.28
CA TRP A 118 5.78 -1.66 -3.74
C TRP A 118 5.05 -2.66 -4.63
N LEU A 119 5.01 -2.44 -5.95
CA LEU A 119 4.29 -3.33 -6.87
C LEU A 119 4.85 -4.75 -6.85
N VAL A 120 6.18 -4.89 -6.89
CA VAL A 120 6.83 -6.21 -6.78
C VAL A 120 6.49 -6.86 -5.43
N GLY A 121 6.56 -6.10 -4.35
CA GLY A 121 6.18 -6.57 -3.01
C GLY A 121 4.72 -7.02 -2.94
N ALA A 122 3.81 -6.27 -3.54
CA ALA A 122 2.39 -6.62 -3.62
C ALA A 122 2.17 -7.93 -4.39
N VAL A 123 2.81 -8.09 -5.55
CA VAL A 123 2.73 -9.33 -6.35
C VAL A 123 3.26 -10.52 -5.55
N LEU A 124 4.43 -10.40 -4.91
CA LEU A 124 5.00 -11.48 -4.09
C LEU A 124 4.09 -11.84 -2.92
N THR A 125 3.46 -10.85 -2.28
CA THR A 125 2.50 -11.07 -1.19
C THR A 125 1.30 -11.87 -1.69
N VAL A 126 0.71 -11.48 -2.83
CA VAL A 126 -0.43 -12.21 -3.42
C VAL A 126 -0.04 -13.63 -3.81
N VAL A 127 1.12 -13.81 -4.45
CA VAL A 127 1.63 -15.15 -4.80
C VAL A 127 1.83 -16.01 -3.55
N GLY A 128 2.36 -15.44 -2.46
CA GLY A 128 2.52 -16.14 -1.19
C GLY A 128 1.18 -16.61 -0.62
N PHE A 129 0.16 -15.75 -0.60
CA PHE A 129 -1.19 -16.13 -0.16
C PHE A 129 -1.80 -17.22 -1.05
N LEU A 130 -1.66 -17.11 -2.37
CA LEU A 130 -2.16 -18.14 -3.31
C LEU A 130 -1.43 -19.48 -3.19
N ALA A 131 -0.21 -19.47 -2.67
CA ALA A 131 0.57 -20.67 -2.38
C ALA A 131 0.36 -21.22 -0.96
N ASP A 132 -0.77 -20.88 -0.33
CA ASP A 132 -1.12 -21.27 1.04
C ASP A 132 -0.22 -20.67 2.13
N GLY A 133 0.39 -19.52 1.85
CA GLY A 133 1.29 -18.78 2.73
C GLY A 133 0.60 -17.69 3.53
N GLY A 134 -0.49 -18.02 4.24
CA GLY A 134 -1.24 -17.08 5.07
C GLY A 134 -0.46 -16.55 6.28
N LEU A 135 -1.07 -15.63 7.01
CA LEU A 135 -0.51 -15.02 8.23
C LEU A 135 -1.04 -15.70 9.52
N GLY A 136 -1.61 -16.89 9.40
CA GLY A 136 -1.98 -17.74 10.51
C GLY A 136 -0.80 -18.56 11.02
N THR A 137 -1.11 -19.65 11.70
CA THR A 137 -0.11 -20.62 12.16
C THR A 137 0.45 -21.40 10.97
N PRO A 138 1.73 -21.30 10.66
CA PRO A 138 2.32 -22.03 9.55
C PRO A 138 2.41 -23.53 9.88
N GLY A 139 1.78 -24.36 9.05
CA GLY A 139 1.74 -25.80 9.21
C GLY A 139 2.99 -26.51 8.66
N THR A 140 2.84 -27.19 7.51
CA THR A 140 3.88 -27.99 6.86
C THR A 140 5.03 -27.17 6.29
N GLY A 141 6.13 -27.81 5.89
CA GLY A 141 7.29 -27.14 5.31
C GLY A 141 6.97 -26.31 4.05
N GLY A 142 5.99 -26.74 3.23
CA GLY A 142 5.55 -26.00 2.05
C GLY A 142 4.83 -24.69 2.44
N GLN A 143 3.93 -24.75 3.38
CA GLN A 143 3.25 -23.56 3.93
C GLN A 143 4.24 -22.58 4.58
N ARG A 144 5.24 -23.05 5.31
CA ARG A 144 6.29 -22.21 5.88
C ARG A 144 7.05 -21.44 4.82
N GLN A 145 7.37 -22.04 3.68
CA GLN A 145 8.03 -21.37 2.57
C GLN A 145 7.12 -20.32 1.93
N ALA A 146 5.85 -20.63 1.72
CA ALA A 146 4.88 -19.71 1.19
C ALA A 146 4.61 -18.53 2.15
N THR A 147 4.52 -18.78 3.45
CA THR A 147 4.43 -17.74 4.48
C THR A 147 5.68 -16.85 4.50
N ALA A 148 6.86 -17.45 4.36
CA ALA A 148 8.10 -16.68 4.23
C ALA A 148 8.07 -15.76 3.00
N LEU A 149 7.53 -16.22 1.87
CA LEU A 149 7.35 -15.42 0.66
C LEU A 149 6.36 -14.26 0.90
N THR A 150 5.24 -14.51 1.57
CA THR A 150 4.28 -13.47 1.98
C THR A 150 4.93 -12.40 2.85
N LEU A 151 5.69 -12.80 3.87
CA LEU A 151 6.39 -11.86 4.75
C LEU A 151 7.43 -11.02 4.00
N MET A 152 8.19 -11.64 3.10
CA MET A 152 9.17 -10.93 2.26
C MET A 152 8.49 -9.98 1.29
N GLY A 153 7.37 -10.38 0.69
CA GLY A 153 6.56 -9.52 -0.17
C GLY A 153 6.02 -8.31 0.60
N LEU A 154 5.47 -8.52 1.78
CA LEU A 154 5.00 -7.44 2.66
C LEU A 154 6.13 -6.48 3.05
N LEU A 155 7.29 -7.00 3.42
CA LEU A 155 8.44 -6.18 3.77
C LEU A 155 8.88 -5.30 2.60
N LEU A 156 8.88 -5.85 1.39
CA LEU A 156 9.23 -5.11 0.18
C LEU A 156 8.17 -4.05 -0.15
N ALA A 157 6.88 -4.38 -0.03
CA ALA A 157 5.78 -3.43 -0.22
C ALA A 157 5.88 -2.27 0.79
N ILE A 158 6.18 -2.55 2.05
CA ILE A 158 6.38 -1.54 3.10
C ILE A 158 7.60 -0.66 2.79
N ALA A 159 8.70 -1.24 2.32
CA ALA A 159 9.88 -0.47 1.92
C ALA A 159 9.56 0.52 0.79
N GLY A 160 8.78 0.10 -0.21
CA GLY A 160 8.27 0.98 -1.26
C GLY A 160 7.39 2.11 -0.71
N LEU A 161 6.44 1.78 0.17
CA LEU A 161 5.57 2.78 0.81
C LEU A 161 6.33 3.77 1.70
N LEU A 162 7.33 3.32 2.44
CA LEU A 162 8.20 4.18 3.24
C LEU A 162 8.96 5.18 2.36
N LEU A 163 9.56 4.69 1.29
CA LEU A 163 10.29 5.55 0.36
C LEU A 163 9.36 6.58 -0.31
N ALA A 164 8.16 6.15 -0.72
CA ALA A 164 7.14 7.05 -1.26
C ALA A 164 6.72 8.10 -0.22
N THR A 165 6.53 7.70 1.04
CA THR A 165 6.19 8.60 2.14
C THR A 165 7.25 9.68 2.32
N VAL A 166 8.53 9.31 2.31
CA VAL A 166 9.64 10.26 2.38
C VAL A 166 9.60 11.26 1.21
N CYS A 167 9.35 10.79 -0.02
CA CYS A 167 9.24 11.66 -1.18
C CYS A 167 8.08 12.67 -1.04
N VAL A 168 6.91 12.23 -0.57
CA VAL A 168 5.73 13.08 -0.37
C VAL A 168 5.98 14.10 0.74
N VAL A 169 6.44 13.66 1.91
CA VAL A 169 6.73 14.55 3.05
C VAL A 169 7.75 15.60 2.67
N THR A 170 8.85 15.19 2.01
CA THR A 170 9.89 16.14 1.58
C THR A 170 9.34 17.14 0.57
N THR A 171 8.45 16.72 -0.32
CA THR A 171 7.81 17.64 -1.28
C THR A 171 6.96 18.67 -0.56
N ILE A 172 6.16 18.27 0.44
CA ILE A 172 5.31 19.18 1.21
C ILE A 172 6.16 20.12 2.08
N VAL A 173 7.24 19.64 2.68
CA VAL A 173 8.05 20.42 3.62
C VAL A 173 9.06 21.33 2.90
N SER A 174 9.70 20.84 1.86
CA SER A 174 10.85 21.52 1.21
C SER A 174 10.64 21.84 -0.26
N GLY A 175 9.65 21.22 -0.95
CA GLY A 175 9.41 21.40 -2.38
C GLY A 175 8.42 22.51 -2.73
N ARG A 176 7.99 23.32 -1.75
CA ARG A 176 7.06 24.42 -1.98
C ARG A 176 7.67 25.54 -2.80
N SER A 177 6.82 26.21 -3.60
CA SER A 177 7.21 27.42 -4.30
C SER A 177 7.61 28.53 -3.31
N THR A 178 8.51 29.40 -3.74
CA THR A 178 9.01 30.54 -2.96
C THR A 178 7.85 31.41 -2.48
N GLY A 179 7.77 31.68 -1.20
CA GLY A 179 6.73 32.51 -0.59
C GLY A 179 5.49 31.77 -0.10
N THR A 180 5.38 30.46 -0.39
CA THR A 180 4.25 29.64 0.11
C THR A 180 4.61 29.03 1.47
N GLY A 181 3.92 29.46 2.53
CA GLY A 181 4.04 28.88 3.85
C GLY A 181 3.34 27.52 3.97
N LEU A 182 3.67 26.73 5.00
CA LEU A 182 2.94 25.49 5.28
C LEU A 182 1.45 25.76 5.55
N ARG A 183 1.12 26.89 6.16
CA ARG A 183 -0.26 27.28 6.50
C ARG A 183 -1.09 27.66 5.28
N ASP A 184 -0.43 28.01 4.14
CA ASP A 184 -1.10 28.42 2.91
C ASP A 184 -1.50 27.23 2.04
N LEU A 185 -1.03 26.03 2.39
CA LEU A 185 -1.32 24.82 1.63
C LEU A 185 -2.80 24.43 1.73
N PRO A 186 -3.39 23.86 0.66
CA PRO A 186 -4.71 23.24 0.70
C PRO A 186 -4.81 22.13 1.75
N PHE A 187 -6.03 21.82 2.20
CA PHE A 187 -6.23 20.80 3.23
C PHE A 187 -5.77 19.43 2.82
N THR A 188 -5.92 19.06 1.54
CA THR A 188 -5.40 17.77 1.04
C THR A 188 -3.91 17.61 1.32
N SER A 189 -3.08 18.62 1.04
CA SER A 189 -1.65 18.56 1.32
C SER A 189 -1.35 18.53 2.82
N TRP A 190 -2.08 19.32 3.61
CA TRP A 190 -1.94 19.34 5.08
C TRP A 190 -2.27 17.99 5.71
N THR A 191 -3.44 17.45 5.41
CA THR A 191 -3.89 16.16 5.97
C THR A 191 -3.04 15.01 5.47
N THR A 192 -2.55 15.09 4.21
CA THR A 192 -1.57 14.13 3.68
C THR A 192 -0.25 14.20 4.46
N LEU A 193 0.24 15.39 4.83
CA LEU A 193 1.45 15.53 5.65
C LEU A 193 1.27 14.88 7.02
N VAL A 194 0.15 15.16 7.70
CA VAL A 194 -0.14 14.58 9.02
C VAL A 194 -0.27 13.05 8.92
N SER A 195 -1.04 12.56 7.97
CA SER A 195 -1.20 11.13 7.71
C SER A 195 0.14 10.47 7.39
N ALA A 196 0.94 11.08 6.51
CA ALA A 196 2.25 10.57 6.11
C ALA A 196 3.25 10.54 7.29
N THR A 197 3.15 11.47 8.23
CA THR A 197 3.98 11.48 9.44
C THR A 197 3.60 10.32 10.36
N ILE A 198 2.30 10.09 10.60
CA ILE A 198 1.81 8.96 11.38
C ILE A 198 2.24 7.65 10.72
N TRP A 199 1.99 7.52 9.42
CA TRP A 199 2.32 6.34 8.64
C TRP A 199 3.83 6.07 8.60
N GLY A 200 4.62 7.10 8.34
CA GLY A 200 6.07 7.03 8.30
C GLY A 200 6.70 6.60 9.63
N SER A 201 6.04 6.86 10.77
CA SER A 201 6.50 6.38 12.08
C SER A 201 6.08 4.93 12.36
N MET A 202 4.96 4.47 11.81
CA MET A 202 4.40 3.15 12.09
C MET A 202 4.95 2.06 11.15
N LEU A 203 5.19 2.37 9.89
CA LEU A 203 5.71 1.40 8.93
C LEU A 203 7.04 0.76 9.33
N PRO A 204 8.03 1.49 9.90
CA PRO A 204 9.25 0.86 10.39
C PRO A 204 9.01 -0.16 11.51
N VAL A 205 8.03 0.12 12.39
CA VAL A 205 7.67 -0.82 13.47
C VAL A 205 7.03 -2.07 12.87
N LEU A 206 6.12 -1.90 11.92
CA LEU A 206 5.52 -3.04 11.20
C LEU A 206 6.58 -3.85 10.45
N ALA A 207 7.53 -3.19 9.79
CA ALA A 207 8.65 -3.86 9.11
C ALA A 207 9.51 -4.66 10.11
N ALA A 208 9.80 -4.10 11.29
CA ALA A 208 10.53 -4.80 12.33
C ALA A 208 9.78 -6.05 12.82
N ASN A 209 8.45 -5.93 13.03
CA ASN A 209 7.62 -7.08 13.41
C ASN A 209 7.64 -8.18 12.34
N ILE A 210 7.57 -7.80 11.05
CA ILE A 210 7.66 -8.76 9.95
C ILE A 210 9.03 -9.45 9.91
N VAL A 211 10.11 -8.70 10.11
CA VAL A 211 11.46 -9.28 10.18
C VAL A 211 11.58 -10.26 11.34
N LEU A 212 11.07 -9.89 12.52
CA LEU A 212 11.08 -10.78 13.68
C LEU A 212 10.25 -12.05 13.44
N ALA A 213 9.05 -11.91 12.87
CA ALA A 213 8.22 -13.05 12.49
C ALA A 213 8.90 -13.95 11.45
N TYR A 214 9.60 -13.36 10.47
CA TYR A 214 10.35 -14.12 9.48
C TYR A 214 11.52 -14.90 10.12
N VAL A 215 12.28 -14.27 11.01
CA VAL A 215 13.42 -14.91 11.70
C VAL A 215 12.95 -16.05 12.61
N ASP A 216 11.84 -15.83 13.32
CA ASP A 216 11.21 -16.85 14.17
C ASP A 216 10.71 -18.02 13.30
N LEU A 217 10.02 -17.74 12.19
CA LEU A 217 9.58 -18.74 11.22
C LEU A 217 10.73 -19.62 10.70
N GLN A 218 11.96 -19.09 10.60
CA GLN A 218 13.15 -19.87 10.21
C GLN A 218 13.71 -20.74 11.33
N GLY A 219 13.04 -20.82 12.48
CA GLY A 219 13.44 -21.68 13.60
C GLY A 219 14.70 -21.21 14.33
N ARG A 220 14.96 -19.91 14.37
CA ARG A 220 16.09 -19.34 15.12
C ARG A 220 15.75 -19.33 16.63
N PRO A 221 16.39 -20.16 17.47
CA PRO A 221 15.98 -20.34 18.88
C PRO A 221 16.14 -19.08 19.74
N ALA A 222 16.86 -18.08 19.26
CA ALA A 222 17.06 -16.81 19.96
C ALA A 222 15.88 -15.82 19.81
N VAL A 223 14.96 -16.05 18.86
CA VAL A 223 13.83 -15.19 18.58
C VAL A 223 12.54 -15.99 18.69
N ARG A 224 11.70 -15.62 19.63
CA ARG A 224 10.33 -16.14 19.74
C ARG A 224 9.37 -14.97 19.57
N PHE A 225 8.72 -14.90 18.41
CA PHE A 225 7.86 -13.77 18.05
C PHE A 225 6.46 -14.20 17.59
N GLY A 226 6.04 -15.42 17.95
CA GLY A 226 4.70 -15.89 17.66
C GLY A 226 4.50 -16.52 16.28
N ALA A 227 5.56 -16.88 15.57
CA ALA A 227 5.44 -17.59 14.29
C ALA A 227 4.87 -19.00 14.43
N GLU A 228 4.93 -19.58 15.63
CA GLU A 228 4.36 -20.89 15.95
C GLU A 228 2.87 -20.80 16.34
N ASP A 229 2.40 -19.60 16.80
CA ASP A 229 1.02 -19.40 17.23
C ASP A 229 0.18 -18.75 16.12
N ALA A 230 0.31 -17.44 15.92
CA ALA A 230 -0.38 -16.73 14.85
C ALA A 230 0.40 -15.46 14.48
N ILE A 231 1.01 -15.44 13.32
CA ILE A 231 1.77 -14.29 12.82
C ILE A 231 0.88 -13.05 12.76
N TRP A 232 -0.39 -13.21 12.40
CA TRP A 232 -1.35 -12.12 12.32
C TRP A 232 -1.51 -11.35 13.64
N GLU A 233 -1.49 -11.99 14.77
CA GLU A 233 -1.63 -11.31 16.07
C GLU A 233 -0.55 -10.25 16.28
N GLN A 234 0.66 -10.53 15.78
CA GLN A 234 1.78 -9.62 15.87
C GLN A 234 1.70 -8.45 14.88
N LEU A 235 0.95 -8.60 13.79
CA LEU A 235 0.82 -7.61 12.74
C LEU A 235 -0.51 -6.84 12.77
N SER A 236 -1.55 -7.41 13.39
CA SER A 236 -2.94 -6.94 13.33
C SER A 236 -3.17 -5.53 13.89
N TRP A 237 -2.37 -5.10 14.85
CA TRP A 237 -2.48 -3.79 15.48
C TRP A 237 -2.46 -2.64 14.48
N MET A 238 -1.68 -2.79 13.40
CA MET A 238 -1.56 -1.80 12.33
C MET A 238 -2.87 -1.61 11.57
N PHE A 239 -3.62 -2.70 11.37
CA PHE A 239 -4.86 -2.73 10.60
C PHE A 239 -6.10 -2.34 11.40
N THR A 240 -6.00 -2.20 12.73
CA THR A 240 -7.12 -1.89 13.62
C THR A 240 -7.24 -0.40 13.93
N HIS A 241 -6.27 0.20 14.57
CA HIS A 241 -6.36 1.58 15.06
C HIS A 241 -5.61 2.60 14.18
N PRO A 242 -4.30 2.42 13.91
CA PRO A 242 -3.56 3.44 13.15
C PRO A 242 -4.08 3.64 11.73
N ALA A 243 -4.44 2.56 11.05
CA ALA A 243 -4.93 2.62 9.68
C ALA A 243 -6.15 3.53 9.52
N VAL A 244 -7.07 3.56 10.50
CA VAL A 244 -8.26 4.41 10.44
C VAL A 244 -7.88 5.89 10.32
N TYR A 245 -6.98 6.37 11.15
CA TYR A 245 -6.55 7.76 11.13
C TYR A 245 -5.76 8.10 9.86
N VAL A 246 -4.88 7.21 9.46
CA VAL A 246 -4.05 7.37 8.27
C VAL A 246 -4.91 7.48 7.00
N LEU A 247 -5.97 6.70 6.91
CA LEU A 247 -6.86 6.70 5.75
C LEU A 247 -7.90 7.82 5.82
N ALA A 248 -8.46 8.12 6.98
CA ALA A 248 -9.51 9.14 7.14
C ALA A 248 -9.00 10.56 6.90
N LEU A 249 -7.78 10.89 7.38
CA LEU A 249 -7.26 12.25 7.29
C LEU A 249 -7.14 12.77 5.84
N PRO A 250 -6.51 12.07 4.88
CA PRO A 250 -6.44 12.54 3.50
C PRO A 250 -7.81 12.67 2.85
N VAL A 251 -8.73 11.74 3.13
CA VAL A 251 -10.11 11.79 2.61
C VAL A 251 -10.83 13.02 3.12
N LEU A 252 -10.71 13.35 4.39
CA LEU A 252 -11.27 14.59 4.96
C LEU A 252 -10.66 15.83 4.32
N GLY A 253 -9.34 15.85 4.09
CA GLY A 253 -8.68 16.96 3.40
C GLY A 253 -9.19 17.19 1.99
N ILE A 254 -9.32 16.11 1.20
CA ILE A 254 -9.88 16.17 -0.15
C ILE A 254 -11.32 16.69 -0.10
N THR A 255 -12.13 16.17 0.82
CA THR A 255 -13.54 16.58 0.98
C THR A 255 -13.64 18.07 1.28
N LEU A 256 -12.79 18.60 2.17
CA LEU A 256 -12.76 20.01 2.51
C LEU A 256 -12.33 20.89 1.34
N ASP A 257 -11.32 20.48 0.59
CA ASP A 257 -10.86 21.26 -0.59
C ASP A 257 -11.93 21.26 -1.70
N VAL A 258 -12.58 20.12 -1.95
CA VAL A 258 -13.69 20.02 -2.92
C VAL A 258 -14.88 20.87 -2.48
N PHE A 259 -15.25 20.80 -1.20
CA PHE A 259 -16.35 21.60 -0.64
C PHE A 259 -16.05 23.11 -0.79
N SER A 260 -14.85 23.55 -0.43
CA SER A 260 -14.44 24.96 -0.60
C SER A 260 -14.49 25.40 -2.06
N ALA A 261 -14.02 24.56 -2.98
CA ALA A 261 -14.03 24.86 -4.41
C ALA A 261 -15.44 24.95 -4.99
N THR A 262 -16.37 24.10 -4.51
CA THR A 262 -17.74 24.04 -5.04
C THR A 262 -18.65 25.12 -4.48
N THR A 263 -18.45 25.51 -3.20
CA THR A 263 -19.30 26.51 -2.52
C THR A 263 -18.78 27.93 -2.64
N GLY A 264 -17.51 28.12 -3.05
CA GLY A 264 -16.84 29.41 -3.05
C GLY A 264 -16.57 29.99 -1.65
N ILE A 265 -16.80 29.19 -0.59
CA ILE A 265 -16.55 29.61 0.79
C ILE A 265 -15.05 29.49 1.05
N THR A 266 -14.39 30.64 1.16
CA THR A 266 -13.00 30.70 1.62
C THR A 266 -12.96 30.45 3.13
N GLN A 267 -12.03 29.59 3.54
CA GLN A 267 -11.87 29.26 4.95
C GLN A 267 -11.42 30.47 5.75
N ALA A 268 -12.28 30.95 6.62
CA ALA A 268 -11.91 31.93 7.62
C ALA A 268 -11.18 31.20 8.78
N ASN A 269 -10.05 31.76 9.24
CA ASN A 269 -9.28 31.31 10.42
C ASN A 269 -8.54 29.96 10.25
N ARG A 270 -7.48 29.93 9.43
CA ARG A 270 -6.43 28.92 9.51
C ARG A 270 -5.45 29.12 10.69
N ASP A 271 -5.63 30.19 11.47
CA ASP A 271 -4.72 30.62 12.54
C ASP A 271 -5.10 30.07 13.93
N VAL A 272 -6.07 29.18 14.02
CA VAL A 272 -6.50 28.53 15.27
C VAL A 272 -5.93 27.15 15.40
#